data_7b97593eef0c331764113ca088ac9316
#
_entry.id   7b97593eef0c331764113ca088ac9316
#
_cell.length_a   1.000
_cell.length_b   1.000
_cell.length_c   1.000
_cell.angle_alpha   90.00
_cell.angle_beta   90.00
_cell.angle_gamma   90.00
#
_symmetry.space_group_name_H-M   'P 1'
#
loop_
_entity.id
_entity.type
_entity.pdbx_description
1 polymer ?
#
loop_
_entity_poly.entity_id
_entity_poly.type
_entity_poly.pdbx_seq_one_letter_code
_entity_poly.pdbx_strand_id
1 'polypeptide(L)'
;MPYLFTYFTREDDDGEQIFFSVSEDGLHWQDLSDQPALVWNKGDGGVRDPYIVQHPVTGEYFIMATDLCIKRRHHQWGDAIERGSRDVVFWRSMDLVHWSEPWAVTLAPEGAGCAWAPEAIWDEERQSFLIFYACFTHDNDERRHRIYACHTTDFCTFTPVFKYIEWPEHVIDTTIIRDGNMYYRFSASHDIKIDRGPNLLGDFEKVHIPAVESLVGVEGPECYRLPDGRICLIADRIREYKGYVPVIIDDAASGTAQVLPESDFDFGQHLKRHGGVVGISEDAYHRLLQG
;
A
#
# COMPACT_ATOMS: atom_id res chain seq x y z
N MET A 1 -16.88 9.99 8.09
CA MET A 1 -16.50 8.56 7.95
C MET A 1 -15.07 8.45 8.45
N PRO A 2 -14.86 7.76 9.56
CA PRO A 2 -13.52 7.54 10.11
C PRO A 2 -12.71 6.53 9.29
N TYR A 3 -11.44 6.35 9.68
CA TYR A 3 -10.45 5.57 8.93
C TYR A 3 -9.72 4.60 9.83
N LEU A 4 -9.29 3.48 9.24
CA LEU A 4 -8.29 2.57 9.77
C LEU A 4 -7.05 2.63 8.90
N PHE A 5 -5.88 2.76 9.51
CA PHE A 5 -4.57 2.69 8.89
C PHE A 5 -3.86 1.43 9.35
N THR A 6 -3.44 0.60 8.40
CA THR A 6 -2.58 -0.56 8.62
C THR A 6 -1.17 -0.21 8.19
N TYR A 7 -0.17 -0.44 9.02
CA TYR A 7 1.21 -0.05 8.76
C TYR A 7 2.20 -0.99 9.46
N PHE A 8 3.46 -0.94 9.08
CA PHE A 8 4.56 -1.45 9.88
C PHE A 8 5.38 -0.28 10.46
N THR A 9 6.27 -0.53 11.38
CA THR A 9 7.00 0.54 12.07
C THR A 9 8.48 0.56 11.68
N ARG A 10 9.31 -0.16 12.39
CA ARG A 10 10.77 -0.11 12.25
C ARG A 10 11.32 -1.47 11.84
N GLU A 11 12.55 -1.47 11.38
CA GLU A 11 13.32 -2.67 11.05
C GLU A 11 13.97 -3.26 12.32
N ASP A 12 13.15 -3.59 13.31
CA ASP A 12 13.51 -4.18 14.60
C ASP A 12 12.65 -5.42 14.90
N ASP A 13 12.78 -6.04 16.09
CA ASP A 13 12.26 -7.38 16.36
C ASP A 13 10.76 -7.54 16.11
N ASP A 14 9.95 -6.55 16.49
CA ASP A 14 8.51 -6.60 16.34
C ASP A 14 7.96 -5.53 15.39
N GLY A 15 8.83 -4.65 14.87
CA GLY A 15 8.43 -3.53 14.03
C GLY A 15 8.02 -3.92 12.61
N GLU A 16 8.55 -5.04 12.10
CA GLU A 16 8.15 -5.62 10.81
C GLU A 16 6.99 -6.60 10.99
N GLN A 17 5.90 -6.10 11.57
CA GLN A 17 4.60 -6.72 11.73
C GLN A 17 3.51 -5.67 11.46
N ILE A 18 2.22 -6.02 11.54
CA ILE A 18 1.13 -5.10 11.22
C ILE A 18 0.60 -4.43 12.48
N PHE A 19 0.59 -3.10 12.45
CA PHE A 19 0.02 -2.24 13.46
C PHE A 19 -1.20 -1.50 12.92
N PHE A 20 -2.06 -1.04 13.83
CA PHE A 20 -3.28 -0.32 13.49
C PHE A 20 -3.33 1.04 14.16
N SER A 21 -3.82 2.04 13.42
CA SER A 21 -4.24 3.34 13.94
C SER A 21 -5.58 3.73 13.36
N VAL A 22 -6.32 4.55 14.08
CA VAL A 22 -7.60 5.08 13.62
C VAL A 22 -7.58 6.59 13.57
N SER A 23 -8.44 7.17 12.73
CA SER A 23 -8.60 8.62 12.58
C SER A 23 -10.05 8.98 12.27
N GLU A 24 -10.55 10.10 12.79
CA GLU A 24 -11.87 10.62 12.44
C GLU A 24 -11.83 11.44 11.15
N ASP A 25 -10.71 12.09 10.86
CA ASP A 25 -10.57 13.06 9.77
C ASP A 25 -9.58 12.64 8.65
N GLY A 26 -8.80 11.55 8.90
CA GLY A 26 -7.76 11.09 7.99
C GLY A 26 -6.43 11.83 8.10
N LEU A 27 -6.29 12.79 9.01
CA LEU A 27 -5.07 13.58 9.20
C LEU A 27 -4.50 13.47 10.62
N HIS A 28 -5.34 13.20 11.60
CA HIS A 28 -4.95 13.03 13.01
C HIS A 28 -5.22 11.59 13.45
N TRP A 29 -4.15 10.85 13.74
CA TRP A 29 -4.18 9.41 13.95
C TRP A 29 -3.90 9.03 15.40
N GLN A 30 -4.66 8.08 15.91
CA GLN A 30 -4.46 7.46 17.21
C GLN A 30 -4.01 6.02 17.04
N ASP A 31 -2.86 5.67 17.61
CA ASP A 31 -2.38 4.29 17.66
C ASP A 31 -3.26 3.45 18.59
N LEU A 32 -3.65 2.25 18.17
CA LEU A 32 -4.51 1.38 18.97
C LEU A 32 -3.75 0.57 20.02
N SER A 33 -2.48 0.25 19.79
CA SER A 33 -1.67 -0.56 20.68
C SER A 33 -0.18 -0.37 20.39
N ASP A 34 0.66 -0.53 21.42
CA ASP A 34 2.12 -0.61 21.28
C ASP A 34 2.59 -2.00 20.77
N GLN A 35 1.68 -2.97 20.68
CA GLN A 35 1.95 -4.29 20.17
C GLN A 35 1.35 -4.45 18.78
N PRO A 36 1.95 -5.28 17.91
CA PRO A 36 1.38 -5.58 16.60
C PRO A 36 -0.01 -6.19 16.73
N ALA A 37 -0.93 -5.72 15.89
CA ALA A 37 -2.28 -6.25 15.79
C ALA A 37 -2.32 -7.62 15.08
N LEU A 38 -1.46 -7.79 14.06
CA LEU A 38 -1.33 -9.05 13.32
C LEU A 38 0.14 -9.43 13.17
N VAL A 39 0.41 -10.73 13.33
CA VAL A 39 1.77 -11.27 13.34
C VAL A 39 1.92 -12.34 12.27
N TRP A 40 3.05 -12.29 11.53
CA TRP A 40 3.51 -13.31 10.62
C TRP A 40 4.88 -13.85 11.06
N ASN A 41 4.96 -15.15 11.33
CA ASN A 41 6.17 -15.78 11.83
C ASN A 41 6.66 -16.97 10.95
N LYS A 42 6.07 -17.09 9.75
CA LYS A 42 6.50 -18.04 8.71
C LYS A 42 7.27 -17.28 7.61
N GLY A 43 7.66 -17.96 6.53
CA GLY A 43 8.42 -17.33 5.45
C GLY A 43 9.64 -16.57 5.97
N ASP A 44 9.75 -15.30 5.68
CA ASP A 44 10.82 -14.41 6.19
C ASP A 44 10.65 -14.05 7.67
N GLY A 45 9.50 -14.38 8.26
CA GLY A 45 9.23 -14.21 9.69
C GLY A 45 8.86 -12.78 10.11
N GLY A 46 8.40 -11.98 9.21
CA GLY A 46 7.82 -10.65 9.40
C GLY A 46 7.13 -10.19 8.13
N VAL A 47 6.39 -9.09 8.22
CA VAL A 47 5.66 -8.50 7.10
C VAL A 47 5.82 -6.99 7.05
N ARG A 48 5.82 -6.47 5.83
CA ARG A 48 5.93 -5.04 5.52
C ARG A 48 4.82 -4.63 4.57
N ASP A 49 4.68 -3.33 4.38
CA ASP A 49 3.83 -2.72 3.35
C ASP A 49 2.39 -3.26 3.37
N PRO A 50 1.72 -3.31 4.55
CA PRO A 50 0.37 -3.86 4.62
C PRO A 50 -0.62 -2.93 3.95
N TYR A 51 -1.44 -3.48 3.06
CA TYR A 51 -2.55 -2.78 2.42
C TYR A 51 -3.88 -3.39 2.83
N ILE A 52 -4.91 -2.57 3.02
CA ILE A 52 -6.24 -3.01 3.44
C ILE A 52 -7.32 -2.60 2.45
N VAL A 53 -8.20 -3.53 2.12
CA VAL A 53 -9.39 -3.26 1.30
C VAL A 53 -10.64 -3.84 1.93
N GLN A 54 -11.80 -3.23 1.61
CA GLN A 54 -13.11 -3.82 1.87
C GLN A 54 -13.71 -4.35 0.57
N HIS A 55 -14.21 -5.57 0.61
CA HIS A 55 -14.93 -6.15 -0.54
C HIS A 55 -16.28 -5.44 -0.71
N PRO A 56 -16.56 -4.78 -1.85
CA PRO A 56 -17.73 -3.91 -1.99
C PRO A 56 -19.07 -4.64 -1.96
N VAL A 57 -19.07 -5.96 -2.20
CA VAL A 57 -20.29 -6.79 -2.22
C VAL A 57 -20.51 -7.53 -0.89
N THR A 58 -19.45 -8.14 -0.33
CA THR A 58 -19.57 -8.95 0.90
C THR A 58 -19.38 -8.14 2.19
N GLY A 59 -18.74 -6.97 2.09
CA GLY A 59 -18.34 -6.15 3.24
C GLY A 59 -17.14 -6.69 4.01
N GLU A 60 -16.57 -7.83 3.60
CA GLU A 60 -15.41 -8.44 4.22
C GLU A 60 -14.15 -7.59 3.97
N TYR A 61 -13.31 -7.47 4.97
CA TYR A 61 -12.01 -6.78 4.87
C TYR A 61 -10.89 -7.77 4.63
N PHE A 62 -9.95 -7.38 3.79
CA PHE A 62 -8.74 -8.14 3.51
C PHE A 62 -7.52 -7.25 3.74
N ILE A 63 -6.52 -7.80 4.40
CA ILE A 63 -5.17 -7.22 4.46
C ILE A 63 -4.25 -8.09 3.62
N MET A 64 -3.38 -7.46 2.86
CA MET A 64 -2.29 -8.09 2.13
C MET A 64 -0.97 -7.42 2.50
N ALA A 65 0.13 -8.17 2.56
CA ALA A 65 1.42 -7.64 2.97
C ALA A 65 2.59 -8.37 2.30
N THR A 66 3.71 -7.69 2.20
CA THR A 66 5.00 -8.24 1.77
C THR A 66 5.53 -9.23 2.81
N ASP A 67 5.84 -10.46 2.41
CA ASP A 67 6.57 -11.42 3.26
C ASP A 67 8.06 -11.04 3.29
N LEU A 68 8.43 -10.17 4.21
CA LEU A 68 9.80 -9.71 4.39
C LEU A 68 10.05 -9.26 5.83
N CYS A 69 11.12 -9.77 6.43
CA CYS A 69 11.75 -9.21 7.61
C CYS A 69 13.22 -8.91 7.30
N ILE A 70 13.51 -7.66 6.98
CA ILE A 70 14.88 -7.26 6.59
C ILE A 70 15.86 -7.38 7.74
N LYS A 71 15.39 -7.24 8.98
CA LYS A 71 16.21 -7.48 10.17
C LYS A 71 16.70 -8.93 10.23
N ARG A 72 15.82 -9.92 10.00
CA ARG A 72 16.19 -11.34 9.98
C ARG A 72 17.13 -11.67 8.82
N ARG A 73 17.09 -10.91 7.74
CA ARG A 73 18.03 -10.94 6.63
C ARG A 73 19.30 -10.12 6.89
N HIS A 74 19.52 -9.68 8.15
CA HIS A 74 20.70 -8.88 8.53
C HIS A 74 20.87 -7.62 7.66
N HIS A 75 19.77 -6.97 7.28
CA HIS A 75 19.70 -5.80 6.39
C HIS A 75 20.37 -6.00 5.03
N GLN A 76 20.39 -7.22 4.53
CA GLN A 76 20.93 -7.55 3.21
C GLN A 76 19.89 -7.31 2.11
N TRP A 77 19.66 -6.06 1.78
CA TRP A 77 18.67 -5.65 0.77
C TRP A 77 18.90 -6.29 -0.59
N GLY A 78 20.16 -6.44 -1.05
CA GLY A 78 20.46 -7.13 -2.30
C GLY A 78 19.97 -8.57 -2.31
N ASP A 79 20.04 -9.28 -1.17
CA ASP A 79 19.52 -10.62 -1.03
C ASP A 79 17.98 -10.63 -1.03
N ALA A 80 17.35 -9.71 -0.32
CA ALA A 80 15.90 -9.57 -0.30
C ALA A 80 15.31 -9.25 -1.69
N ILE A 81 16.02 -8.47 -2.51
CA ILE A 81 15.66 -8.14 -3.89
C ILE A 81 15.76 -9.36 -4.80
N GLU A 82 16.87 -10.09 -4.75
CA GLU A 82 17.21 -11.14 -5.72
C GLU A 82 16.70 -12.54 -5.31
N ARG A 83 16.56 -12.76 -4.02
CA ARG A 83 16.22 -14.05 -3.40
C ARG A 83 15.28 -13.91 -2.22
N GLY A 84 14.42 -12.90 -2.27
CA GLY A 84 13.36 -12.66 -1.29
C GLY A 84 12.21 -13.65 -1.42
N SER A 85 11.22 -13.45 -0.57
CA SER A 85 9.96 -14.16 -0.69
C SER A 85 9.20 -13.74 -1.94
N ARG A 86 8.58 -14.70 -2.59
CA ARG A 86 7.71 -14.52 -3.75
C ARG A 86 6.23 -14.58 -3.38
N ASP A 87 5.97 -14.65 -2.07
CA ASP A 87 4.65 -14.78 -1.50
C ASP A 87 4.11 -13.42 -1.06
N VAL A 88 2.80 -13.27 -1.18
CA VAL A 88 2.03 -12.23 -0.51
C VAL A 88 1.24 -12.88 0.62
N VAL A 89 1.25 -12.25 1.78
CA VAL A 89 0.58 -12.75 2.99
C VAL A 89 -0.77 -12.04 3.13
N PHE A 90 -1.80 -12.81 3.51
CA PHE A 90 -3.18 -12.31 3.60
C PHE A 90 -3.81 -12.60 4.94
N TRP A 91 -4.73 -11.73 5.36
CA TRP A 91 -5.70 -11.90 6.45
C TRP A 91 -7.06 -11.45 5.98
N ARG A 92 -8.11 -11.93 6.65
CA ARG A 92 -9.47 -11.46 6.43
C ARG A 92 -10.24 -11.25 7.73
N SER A 93 -11.21 -10.32 7.72
CA SER A 93 -12.07 -10.01 8.85
C SER A 93 -13.44 -9.49 8.39
N MET A 94 -14.47 -9.78 9.17
CA MET A 94 -15.80 -9.19 8.98
C MET A 94 -16.03 -7.93 9.83
N ASP A 95 -15.22 -7.70 10.86
CA ASP A 95 -15.48 -6.69 11.88
C ASP A 95 -14.26 -5.82 12.24
N LEU A 96 -13.08 -6.08 11.63
CA LEU A 96 -11.79 -5.42 11.85
C LEU A 96 -11.14 -5.73 13.23
N VAL A 97 -11.82 -6.47 14.10
CA VAL A 97 -11.32 -6.89 15.41
C VAL A 97 -10.84 -8.33 15.40
N HIS A 98 -11.64 -9.21 14.79
CA HIS A 98 -11.34 -10.65 14.71
C HIS A 98 -10.83 -10.97 13.32
N TRP A 99 -9.56 -11.34 13.24
CA TRP A 99 -8.88 -11.69 12.00
C TRP A 99 -8.66 -13.20 11.87
N SER A 100 -8.70 -13.69 10.64
CA SER A 100 -8.37 -15.08 10.35
C SER A 100 -6.90 -15.38 10.70
N GLU A 101 -6.55 -16.69 10.77
CA GLU A 101 -5.17 -17.10 10.61
C GLU A 101 -4.63 -16.62 9.27
N PRO A 102 -3.36 -16.16 9.21
CA PRO A 102 -2.75 -15.73 7.96
C PRO A 102 -2.48 -16.88 7.00
N TRP A 103 -2.60 -16.58 5.72
CA TRP A 103 -2.16 -17.48 4.65
C TRP A 103 -1.28 -16.73 3.65
N ALA A 104 -0.42 -17.46 2.95
CA ALA A 104 0.47 -16.91 1.95
C ALA A 104 0.20 -17.55 0.59
N VAL A 105 0.36 -16.77 -0.47
CA VAL A 105 0.21 -17.21 -1.86
C VAL A 105 1.38 -16.71 -2.68
N THR A 106 2.02 -17.61 -3.41
CA THR A 106 3.07 -17.24 -4.37
C THR A 106 2.45 -16.55 -5.57
N LEU A 107 2.56 -15.22 -5.63
CA LEU A 107 2.03 -14.40 -6.73
C LEU A 107 3.12 -13.95 -7.69
N ALA A 108 4.38 -13.84 -7.27
CA ALA A 108 5.44 -13.43 -8.18
C ALA A 108 5.66 -14.44 -9.30
N PRO A 109 5.93 -13.99 -10.54
CA PRO A 109 6.20 -14.88 -11.67
C PRO A 109 7.43 -15.74 -11.41
N GLU A 110 7.53 -16.87 -12.10
CA GLU A 110 8.70 -17.74 -12.01
C GLU A 110 9.98 -16.97 -12.34
N GLY A 111 11.01 -17.16 -11.52
CA GLY A 111 12.30 -16.47 -11.66
C GLY A 111 12.33 -15.04 -11.11
N ALA A 112 11.23 -14.51 -10.58
CA ALA A 112 11.27 -13.24 -9.87
C ALA A 112 11.98 -13.38 -8.52
N GLY A 113 12.67 -12.32 -8.10
CA GLY A 113 13.43 -12.29 -6.85
C GLY A 113 12.61 -11.91 -5.62
N CYS A 114 11.45 -11.27 -5.80
CA CYS A 114 10.59 -10.82 -4.69
C CYS A 114 9.16 -10.55 -5.16
N ALA A 115 8.23 -10.36 -4.19
CA ALA A 115 6.90 -9.77 -4.37
C ALA A 115 6.69 -8.73 -3.26
N TRP A 116 6.72 -7.44 -3.58
CA TRP A 116 6.73 -6.36 -2.61
C TRP A 116 5.57 -5.39 -2.78
N ALA A 117 5.15 -4.78 -1.66
CA ALA A 117 4.16 -3.73 -1.58
C ALA A 117 2.89 -4.06 -2.39
N PRO A 118 2.17 -5.13 -2.00
CA PRO A 118 0.94 -5.51 -2.68
C PRO A 118 -0.18 -4.53 -2.33
N GLU A 119 -0.89 -4.07 -3.35
CA GLU A 119 -2.13 -3.33 -3.22
C GLU A 119 -3.23 -3.91 -4.10
N ALA A 120 -4.47 -3.48 -3.88
CA ALA A 120 -5.60 -3.91 -4.69
C ALA A 120 -6.63 -2.80 -4.90
N ILE A 121 -7.22 -2.78 -6.09
CA ILE A 121 -8.34 -1.91 -6.42
C ILE A 121 -9.48 -2.73 -7.03
N TRP A 122 -10.72 -2.38 -6.71
CA TRP A 122 -11.89 -3.03 -7.31
C TRP A 122 -12.06 -2.62 -8.78
N ASP A 123 -12.07 -3.62 -9.65
CA ASP A 123 -12.36 -3.47 -11.07
C ASP A 123 -13.86 -3.70 -11.31
N GLU A 124 -14.60 -2.61 -11.49
CA GLU A 124 -16.05 -2.64 -11.72
C GLU A 124 -16.43 -3.38 -13.01
N GLU A 125 -15.59 -3.35 -14.03
CA GLU A 125 -15.87 -4.04 -15.30
C GLU A 125 -15.78 -5.55 -15.15
N ARG A 126 -14.82 -6.04 -14.33
CA ARG A 126 -14.55 -7.46 -14.10
C ARG A 126 -15.20 -8.00 -12.84
N GLN A 127 -15.77 -7.13 -12.02
CA GLN A 127 -16.33 -7.51 -10.71
C GLN A 127 -15.34 -8.33 -9.87
N SER A 128 -14.11 -7.87 -9.81
CA SER A 128 -12.98 -8.51 -9.11
C SER A 128 -11.97 -7.48 -8.66
N PHE A 129 -11.13 -7.82 -7.72
CA PHE A 129 -9.97 -6.99 -7.40
C PHE A 129 -8.87 -7.19 -8.43
N LEU A 130 -8.26 -6.11 -8.89
CA LEU A 130 -6.95 -6.09 -9.50
C LEU A 130 -5.93 -5.94 -8.37
N ILE A 131 -5.17 -7.00 -8.08
CA ILE A 131 -4.02 -6.94 -7.17
C ILE A 131 -2.79 -6.64 -8.00
N PHE A 132 -1.94 -5.73 -7.49
CA PHE A 132 -0.69 -5.37 -8.14
C PHE A 132 0.43 -5.21 -7.08
N TYR A 133 1.65 -5.56 -7.47
CA TYR A 133 2.81 -5.64 -6.57
C TYR A 133 4.11 -5.55 -7.37
N ALA A 134 5.18 -5.09 -6.72
CA ALA A 134 6.49 -4.97 -7.35
C ALA A 134 7.23 -6.31 -7.32
N CYS A 135 7.77 -6.73 -8.47
CA CYS A 135 8.67 -7.87 -8.59
C CYS A 135 9.99 -7.46 -9.22
N PHE A 136 11.09 -7.92 -8.64
CA PHE A 136 12.38 -7.82 -9.29
C PHE A 136 12.54 -8.96 -10.30
N THR A 137 12.66 -8.62 -11.58
CA THR A 137 12.68 -9.58 -12.66
C THR A 137 13.82 -9.32 -13.65
N HIS A 138 14.22 -10.41 -14.30
CA HIS A 138 15.18 -10.37 -15.40
C HIS A 138 14.40 -10.50 -16.71
N ASP A 139 14.47 -9.52 -17.57
CA ASP A 139 13.81 -9.52 -18.86
C ASP A 139 14.76 -8.88 -19.90
N ASN A 140 15.12 -9.64 -20.95
CA ASN A 140 16.03 -9.19 -22.02
C ASN A 140 17.35 -8.56 -21.52
N ASP A 141 18.03 -9.21 -20.56
CA ASP A 141 19.25 -8.73 -19.89
C ASP A 141 19.06 -7.48 -18.99
N GLU A 142 17.84 -7.01 -18.81
CA GLU A 142 17.51 -5.91 -17.91
C GLU A 142 17.00 -6.43 -16.57
N ARG A 143 17.64 -5.97 -15.51
CA ARG A 143 17.35 -6.36 -14.12
C ARG A 143 16.75 -5.17 -13.39
N ARG A 144 15.44 -5.22 -13.10
CA ARG A 144 14.76 -4.15 -12.38
C ARG A 144 13.43 -4.60 -11.77
N HIS A 145 12.91 -3.78 -10.88
CA HIS A 145 11.54 -3.91 -10.42
C HIS A 145 10.56 -3.47 -11.50
N ARG A 146 9.49 -4.24 -11.63
CA ARG A 146 8.32 -4.00 -12.47
C ARG A 146 7.08 -4.30 -11.67
N ILE A 147 5.94 -3.66 -11.97
CA ILE A 147 4.68 -4.02 -11.33
C ILE A 147 4.03 -5.14 -12.12
N TYR A 148 3.71 -6.21 -11.42
CA TYR A 148 2.92 -7.33 -11.90
C TYR A 148 1.53 -7.28 -11.28
N ALA A 149 0.54 -7.89 -11.94
CA ALA A 149 -0.83 -7.89 -11.46
C ALA A 149 -1.55 -9.20 -11.79
N CYS A 150 -2.61 -9.46 -11.06
CA CYS A 150 -3.59 -10.52 -11.33
C CYS A 150 -4.96 -10.12 -10.76
N HIS A 151 -6.00 -10.86 -11.12
CA HIS A 151 -7.35 -10.65 -10.58
C HIS A 151 -7.71 -11.73 -9.57
N THR A 152 -8.54 -11.33 -8.60
CA THR A 152 -9.15 -12.23 -7.61
C THR A 152 -10.50 -11.69 -7.14
N THR A 153 -11.37 -12.60 -6.71
CA THR A 153 -12.64 -12.24 -6.04
C THR A 153 -12.67 -12.66 -4.57
N ASP A 154 -11.67 -13.43 -4.12
CA ASP A 154 -11.69 -14.08 -2.80
C ASP A 154 -10.33 -14.09 -2.09
N PHE A 155 -9.28 -13.52 -2.71
CA PHE A 155 -7.89 -13.55 -2.25
C PHE A 155 -7.33 -14.95 -1.98
N CYS A 156 -7.97 -15.97 -2.53
CA CYS A 156 -7.55 -17.38 -2.48
C CYS A 156 -7.27 -17.95 -3.86
N THR A 157 -8.06 -17.53 -4.86
CA THR A 157 -7.91 -17.93 -6.25
C THR A 157 -7.57 -16.72 -7.12
N PHE A 158 -6.58 -16.89 -7.98
CA PHE A 158 -6.02 -15.79 -8.78
C PHE A 158 -5.97 -16.16 -10.25
N THR A 159 -6.20 -15.18 -11.12
CA THR A 159 -5.94 -15.34 -12.54
C THR A 159 -4.43 -15.45 -12.81
N PRO A 160 -4.01 -15.89 -14.01
CA PRO A 160 -2.62 -15.82 -14.40
C PRO A 160 -2.05 -14.41 -14.21
N VAL A 161 -0.83 -14.34 -13.67
CA VAL A 161 -0.10 -13.08 -13.44
C VAL A 161 0.36 -12.49 -14.76
N PHE A 162 0.30 -11.18 -14.88
CA PHE A 162 0.77 -10.43 -16.04
C PHE A 162 1.56 -9.20 -15.63
N LYS A 163 2.44 -8.70 -16.52
CA LYS A 163 3.18 -7.46 -16.33
C LYS A 163 2.22 -6.29 -16.49
N TYR A 164 2.13 -5.43 -15.48
CA TYR A 164 1.16 -4.34 -15.44
C TYR A 164 1.78 -2.97 -15.68
N ILE A 165 2.89 -2.65 -15.01
CA ILE A 165 3.65 -1.42 -15.25
C ILE A 165 5.10 -1.79 -15.53
N GLU A 166 5.63 -1.26 -16.63
CA GLU A 166 7.02 -1.37 -16.99
C GLU A 166 7.57 -0.02 -17.42
N TRP A 167 8.60 0.44 -16.71
CA TRP A 167 9.33 1.65 -17.03
C TRP A 167 10.78 1.32 -17.38
N PRO A 168 11.53 2.24 -18.02
CA PRO A 168 12.97 2.07 -18.22
C PRO A 168 13.76 1.98 -16.91
N GLU A 169 13.29 2.60 -15.85
CA GLU A 169 13.79 2.54 -14.47
C GLU A 169 13.02 1.57 -13.59
N HIS A 170 13.48 1.38 -12.35
CA HIS A 170 12.73 0.64 -11.33
C HIS A 170 11.39 1.31 -11.05
N VAL A 171 10.36 0.51 -10.84
CA VAL A 171 9.05 0.94 -10.34
C VAL A 171 8.61 0.03 -9.21
N ILE A 172 8.30 0.63 -8.05
CA ILE A 172 7.81 -0.03 -6.85
C ILE A 172 6.65 0.78 -6.25
N ASP A 173 6.04 0.28 -5.20
CA ASP A 173 5.11 1.01 -4.33
C ASP A 173 4.08 1.80 -5.14
N THR A 174 3.22 1.11 -5.85
CA THR A 174 2.19 1.75 -6.66
C THR A 174 0.89 1.78 -5.88
N THR A 175 0.28 2.96 -5.73
CA THR A 175 -1.10 3.13 -5.29
C THR A 175 -1.98 3.66 -6.40
N ILE A 176 -3.27 3.30 -6.41
CA ILE A 176 -4.22 3.70 -7.46
C ILE A 176 -5.50 4.24 -6.84
N ILE A 177 -5.90 5.44 -7.26
CA ILE A 177 -7.18 6.01 -6.88
C ILE A 177 -8.00 6.41 -8.11
N ARG A 178 -9.32 6.21 -8.04
CA ARG A 178 -10.24 6.70 -9.07
C ARG A 178 -10.69 8.13 -8.71
N ASP A 179 -10.59 9.03 -9.67
CA ASP A 179 -11.15 10.37 -9.57
C ASP A 179 -12.00 10.71 -10.81
N GLY A 180 -13.30 10.87 -10.59
CA GLY A 180 -14.28 10.98 -11.68
C GLY A 180 -14.25 9.73 -12.58
N ASN A 181 -13.93 9.96 -13.86
CA ASN A 181 -13.83 8.91 -14.88
C ASN A 181 -12.38 8.47 -15.16
N MET A 182 -11.42 8.91 -14.34
CA MET A 182 -10.01 8.61 -14.53
C MET A 182 -9.46 7.84 -13.32
N TYR A 183 -8.49 6.97 -13.56
CA TYR A 183 -7.65 6.36 -12.55
C TYR A 183 -6.31 7.09 -12.54
N TYR A 184 -5.83 7.42 -11.35
CA TYR A 184 -4.52 8.00 -11.12
C TYR A 184 -3.65 6.98 -10.41
N ARG A 185 -2.44 6.76 -10.92
CA ARG A 185 -1.42 5.91 -10.30
C ARG A 185 -0.29 6.77 -9.79
N PHE A 186 0.10 6.54 -8.55
CA PHE A 186 1.27 7.14 -7.92
C PHE A 186 2.24 6.01 -7.62
N SER A 187 3.41 6.04 -8.21
CA SER A 187 4.38 4.95 -8.08
C SER A 187 5.74 5.49 -7.70
N ALA A 188 6.42 4.81 -6.76
CA ALA A 188 7.77 5.17 -6.37
C ALA A 188 8.79 4.66 -7.40
N SER A 189 9.76 5.49 -7.69
CA SER A 189 10.97 5.16 -8.42
C SER A 189 12.13 5.83 -7.68
N HIS A 190 12.70 6.89 -8.05
CA HIS A 190 13.55 7.74 -7.21
C HIS A 190 12.73 8.81 -6.50
N ASP A 191 11.61 9.17 -7.10
CA ASP A 191 10.60 10.11 -6.66
C ASP A 191 9.24 9.49 -7.01
N ILE A 192 8.14 10.11 -6.55
CA ILE A 192 6.80 9.64 -6.91
C ILE A 192 6.46 10.15 -8.31
N LYS A 193 6.21 9.22 -9.22
CA LYS A 193 5.72 9.47 -10.57
C LYS A 193 4.23 9.27 -10.65
N ILE A 194 3.58 10.07 -11.49
CA ILE A 194 2.13 10.11 -11.59
C ILE A 194 1.75 9.88 -13.04
N ASP A 195 0.82 8.96 -13.24
CA ASP A 195 0.16 8.78 -14.52
C ASP A 195 -1.35 8.58 -14.34
N ARG A 196 -2.14 8.80 -15.40
CA ARG A 196 -3.58 8.62 -15.39
C ARG A 196 -4.09 7.91 -16.62
N GLY A 197 -5.19 7.21 -16.48
CA GLY A 197 -5.87 6.53 -17.58
C GLY A 197 -7.36 6.34 -17.33
N PRO A 198 -8.16 6.17 -18.39
CA PRO A 198 -9.61 6.00 -18.24
C PRO A 198 -10.01 4.60 -17.75
N ASN A 199 -9.13 3.61 -17.87
CA ASN A 199 -9.38 2.22 -17.51
C ASN A 199 -8.19 1.64 -16.77
N LEU A 200 -8.42 0.76 -15.79
CA LEU A 200 -7.37 0.13 -14.98
C LEU A 200 -6.32 -0.61 -15.80
N LEU A 201 -6.72 -1.26 -16.89
CA LEU A 201 -5.82 -2.03 -17.78
C LEU A 201 -5.57 -1.32 -19.12
N GLY A 202 -5.92 -0.05 -19.23
CA GLY A 202 -5.72 0.75 -20.42
C GLY A 202 -4.35 1.44 -20.48
N ASP A 203 -4.22 2.32 -21.46
CA ASP A 203 -3.07 3.20 -21.57
C ASP A 203 -3.15 4.31 -20.52
N PHE A 204 -2.01 4.62 -19.92
CA PHE A 204 -1.86 5.71 -18.96
C PHE A 204 -0.92 6.77 -19.52
N GLU A 205 -1.28 8.03 -19.35
CA GLU A 205 -0.48 9.18 -19.71
C GLU A 205 0.11 9.85 -18.47
N LYS A 206 1.31 10.40 -18.61
CA LYS A 206 2.00 11.12 -17.53
C LYS A 206 1.23 12.36 -17.12
N VAL A 207 1.13 12.60 -15.83
CA VAL A 207 0.51 13.78 -15.23
C VAL A 207 1.53 14.50 -14.35
N HIS A 208 1.40 15.82 -14.24
CA HIS A 208 2.22 16.65 -13.38
C HIS A 208 1.39 17.21 -12.24
N ILE A 209 1.77 16.88 -11.00
CA ILE A 209 1.23 17.47 -9.77
C ILE A 209 2.44 18.03 -9.00
N PRO A 210 2.74 19.34 -9.16
CA PRO A 210 3.97 19.93 -8.64
C PRO A 210 4.21 19.73 -7.15
N ALA A 211 3.14 19.72 -6.34
CA ALA A 211 3.23 19.46 -4.90
C ALA A 211 3.75 18.06 -4.59
N VAL A 212 3.31 17.03 -5.33
CA VAL A 212 3.79 15.65 -5.19
C VAL A 212 5.22 15.52 -5.71
N GLU A 213 5.51 16.09 -6.89
CA GLU A 213 6.84 16.07 -7.50
C GLU A 213 7.89 16.83 -6.69
N SER A 214 7.49 17.73 -5.78
CA SER A 214 8.39 18.44 -4.88
C SER A 214 8.90 17.58 -3.72
N LEU A 215 8.27 16.44 -3.43
CA LEU A 215 8.69 15.51 -2.39
C LEU A 215 9.95 14.76 -2.86
N VAL A 216 10.98 14.75 -2.04
CA VAL A 216 12.27 14.11 -2.36
C VAL A 216 12.63 13.10 -1.28
N GLY A 217 13.07 11.92 -1.70
CA GLY A 217 13.47 10.84 -0.79
C GLY A 217 12.31 10.23 -0.03
N VAL A 218 11.18 10.11 -0.71
CA VAL A 218 9.94 9.49 -0.25
C VAL A 218 9.67 8.20 -1.01
N GLU A 219 8.93 7.29 -0.37
CA GLU A 219 8.43 6.04 -0.93
C GLU A 219 7.04 5.74 -0.39
N GLY A 220 6.48 4.57 -0.68
CA GLY A 220 5.23 4.09 -0.10
C GLY A 220 4.07 5.07 -0.22
N PRO A 221 3.76 5.62 -1.42
CA PRO A 221 2.60 6.49 -1.57
C PRO A 221 1.32 5.71 -1.30
N GLU A 222 0.40 6.32 -0.56
CA GLU A 222 -0.94 5.80 -0.33
C GLU A 222 -1.97 6.91 -0.55
N CYS A 223 -3.07 6.57 -1.22
CA CYS A 223 -4.14 7.52 -1.55
C CYS A 223 -5.48 7.13 -0.94
N TYR A 224 -6.13 8.07 -0.28
CA TYR A 224 -7.51 7.92 0.21
C TYR A 224 -8.28 9.24 0.09
N ARG A 225 -9.62 9.17 0.24
CA ARG A 225 -10.45 10.37 0.22
C ARG A 225 -10.70 10.86 1.64
N LEU A 226 -10.52 12.17 1.83
CA LEU A 226 -10.92 12.88 3.05
C LEU A 226 -12.45 13.02 3.14
N PRO A 227 -13.01 13.37 4.32
CA PRO A 227 -14.45 13.53 4.49
C PRO A 227 -15.08 14.59 3.57
N ASP A 228 -14.32 15.57 3.11
CA ASP A 228 -14.74 16.60 2.17
C ASP A 228 -14.64 16.18 0.68
N GLY A 229 -14.18 14.96 0.42
CA GLY A 229 -14.06 14.36 -0.92
C GLY A 229 -12.74 14.61 -1.62
N ARG A 230 -11.85 15.47 -1.09
CA ARG A 230 -10.50 15.66 -1.64
C ARG A 230 -9.65 14.39 -1.49
N ILE A 231 -8.67 14.24 -2.37
CA ILE A 231 -7.71 13.16 -2.27
C ILE A 231 -6.60 13.58 -1.31
N CYS A 232 -6.31 12.72 -0.35
CA CYS A 232 -5.09 12.78 0.44
C CYS A 232 -4.13 11.74 -0.11
N LEU A 233 -2.98 12.18 -0.62
CA LEU A 233 -1.83 11.34 -0.87
C LEU A 233 -0.90 11.46 0.33
N ILE A 234 -0.54 10.35 0.94
CA ILE A 234 0.53 10.31 1.94
C ILE A 234 1.75 9.62 1.36
N ALA A 235 2.95 10.10 1.71
CA ALA A 235 4.23 9.54 1.25
C ALA A 235 5.19 9.38 2.44
N ASP A 236 5.83 8.21 2.55
CA ASP A 236 6.78 7.91 3.62
C ASP A 236 8.13 8.58 3.36
N ARG A 237 8.55 9.47 4.25
CA ARG A 237 9.84 10.21 4.22
C ARG A 237 11.00 9.31 4.68
N ILE A 238 11.21 8.22 3.93
CA ILE A 238 12.19 7.19 4.29
C ILE A 238 13.59 7.74 4.50
N ARG A 239 14.03 8.67 3.66
CA ARG A 239 15.38 9.25 3.78
C ARG A 239 15.59 10.01 5.10
N GLU A 240 14.54 10.62 5.64
CA GLU A 240 14.59 11.39 6.87
C GLU A 240 14.16 10.58 8.10
N TYR A 241 13.60 9.39 7.94
CA TYR A 241 13.00 8.58 9.00
C TYR A 241 11.95 9.34 9.82
N LYS A 242 11.12 10.14 9.13
CA LYS A 242 10.08 10.98 9.76
C LYS A 242 8.65 10.45 9.60
N GLY A 243 8.48 9.31 8.92
CA GLY A 243 7.16 8.79 8.57
C GLY A 243 6.47 9.66 7.51
N TYR A 244 5.18 9.57 7.43
CA TYR A 244 4.39 10.13 6.35
C TYR A 244 4.28 11.66 6.34
N VAL A 245 4.13 12.21 5.14
CA VAL A 245 3.73 13.60 4.88
C VAL A 245 2.50 13.60 3.97
N PRO A 246 1.42 14.32 4.31
CA PRO A 246 0.24 14.43 3.46
C PRO A 246 0.39 15.49 2.38
N VAL A 247 -0.12 15.15 1.19
CA VAL A 247 -0.39 16.09 0.09
C VAL A 247 -1.88 16.09 -0.18
N ILE A 248 -2.54 17.23 -0.03
CA ILE A 248 -3.95 17.38 -0.37
C ILE A 248 -4.06 17.73 -1.83
N ILE A 249 -4.72 16.90 -2.61
CA ILE A 249 -4.98 17.10 -4.03
C ILE A 249 -6.42 17.58 -4.17
N ASP A 250 -6.55 18.87 -4.48
CA ASP A 250 -7.86 19.53 -4.67
C ASP A 250 -8.45 19.20 -6.04
N ASP A 251 -7.60 19.10 -7.06
CA ASP A 251 -7.97 18.73 -8.43
C ASP A 251 -6.78 18.02 -9.10
N ALA A 252 -6.89 16.70 -9.22
CA ALA A 252 -5.86 15.90 -9.85
C ALA A 252 -5.71 16.16 -11.35
N ALA A 253 -6.79 16.59 -12.03
CA ALA A 253 -6.75 16.84 -13.47
C ALA A 253 -5.95 18.10 -13.82
N SER A 254 -6.07 19.16 -13.00
CA SER A 254 -5.29 20.40 -13.15
C SER A 254 -3.94 20.36 -12.43
N GLY A 255 -3.70 19.36 -11.57
CA GLY A 255 -2.51 19.28 -10.74
C GLY A 255 -2.52 20.23 -9.53
N THR A 256 -3.72 20.73 -9.15
CA THR A 256 -3.87 21.62 -7.98
C THR A 256 -3.78 20.81 -6.71
N ALA A 257 -2.70 21.01 -5.96
CA ALA A 257 -2.41 20.30 -4.72
C ALA A 257 -1.48 21.09 -3.81
N GLN A 258 -1.45 20.73 -2.52
CA GLN A 258 -0.55 21.34 -1.54
C GLN A 258 0.00 20.28 -0.57
N VAL A 259 1.28 20.41 -0.22
CA VAL A 259 1.88 19.68 0.90
C VAL A 259 1.40 20.32 2.21
N LEU A 260 0.89 19.53 3.14
CA LEU A 260 0.46 20.07 4.43
C LEU A 260 1.68 20.41 5.31
N PRO A 261 1.61 21.52 6.06
CA PRO A 261 2.62 21.81 7.09
C PRO A 261 2.48 20.84 8.26
N GLU A 262 3.57 20.61 8.98
CA GLU A 262 3.62 19.68 10.13
C GLU A 262 2.62 20.02 11.26
N SER A 263 2.08 21.24 11.29
CA SER A 263 1.08 21.67 12.28
C SER A 263 -0.33 21.15 12.00
N ASP A 264 -0.59 20.66 10.78
CA ASP A 264 -1.94 20.37 10.26
C ASP A 264 -2.24 18.88 10.19
N PHE A 265 -1.31 18.04 10.67
CA PHE A 265 -1.48 16.59 10.75
C PHE A 265 -0.69 15.98 11.93
N ASP A 266 -1.13 14.81 12.37
CA ASP A 266 -0.44 14.00 13.38
C ASP A 266 -0.64 12.52 13.06
N PHE A 267 0.45 11.80 12.84
CA PHE A 267 0.40 10.36 12.60
C PHE A 267 0.48 9.51 13.88
N GLY A 268 0.37 10.12 15.07
CA GLY A 268 0.45 9.41 16.36
C GLY A 268 1.90 9.17 16.81
N GLN A 269 2.08 8.26 17.77
CA GLN A 269 3.37 8.05 18.42
C GLN A 269 4.30 7.09 17.65
N HIS A 270 3.73 6.12 16.94
CA HIS A 270 4.51 5.19 16.14
C HIS A 270 5.03 5.84 14.87
N LEU A 271 6.27 5.56 14.54
CA LEU A 271 6.78 5.82 13.20
C LEU A 271 6.04 4.92 12.22
N LYS A 272 5.15 5.49 11.43
CA LYS A 272 4.44 4.74 10.39
C LYS A 272 5.26 4.65 9.14
N ARG A 273 5.47 3.43 8.71
CA ARG A 273 6.11 3.09 7.44
C ARG A 273 5.04 2.57 6.49
N HIS A 274 5.40 2.42 5.23
CA HIS A 274 4.51 2.06 4.13
C HIS A 274 3.31 1.19 4.56
N GLY A 275 2.09 1.66 4.29
CA GLY A 275 0.86 1.00 4.72
C GLY A 275 -0.37 1.56 4.02
N GLY A 276 -1.53 0.95 4.24
CA GLY A 276 -2.78 1.25 3.56
C GLY A 276 -3.87 1.80 4.48
N VAL A 277 -4.69 2.69 3.94
CA VAL A 277 -5.80 3.37 4.62
C VAL A 277 -7.15 2.96 4.03
N VAL A 278 -8.11 2.62 4.90
CA VAL A 278 -9.49 2.34 4.49
C VAL A 278 -10.49 3.15 5.31
N GLY A 279 -11.52 3.68 4.65
CA GLY A 279 -12.66 4.27 5.36
C GLY A 279 -13.48 3.19 6.06
N ILE A 280 -13.90 3.45 7.29
CA ILE A 280 -14.66 2.52 8.12
C ILE A 280 -15.94 3.17 8.66
N SER A 281 -16.91 2.35 9.12
CA SER A 281 -18.10 2.87 9.77
C SER A 281 -17.81 3.41 11.16
N GLU A 282 -18.64 4.32 11.67
CA GLU A 282 -18.57 4.82 13.06
C GLU A 282 -18.62 3.67 14.09
N ASP A 283 -19.46 2.66 13.84
CA ASP A 283 -19.53 1.50 14.71
C ASP A 283 -18.24 0.68 14.73
N ALA A 284 -17.57 0.53 13.58
CA ALA A 284 -16.27 -0.13 13.50
C ALA A 284 -15.18 0.66 14.21
N TYR A 285 -15.17 1.99 14.03
CA TYR A 285 -14.26 2.91 14.71
C TYR A 285 -14.39 2.77 16.25
N HIS A 286 -15.62 2.83 16.77
CA HIS A 286 -15.84 2.70 18.20
C HIS A 286 -15.51 1.31 18.75
N ARG A 287 -15.71 0.23 17.97
CA ARG A 287 -15.27 -1.11 18.38
C ARG A 287 -13.75 -1.20 18.49
N LEU A 288 -13.03 -0.66 17.51
CA LEU A 288 -11.56 -0.66 17.51
C LEU A 288 -10.96 0.10 18.70
N LEU A 289 -11.61 1.16 19.17
CA LEU A 289 -11.18 1.91 20.36
C LEU A 289 -11.43 1.19 21.69
N GLN A 290 -12.30 0.16 21.71
CA GLN A 290 -12.67 -0.58 22.93
C GLN A 290 -11.88 -1.88 23.09
N GLY A 291 -11.29 -2.39 22.01
CA GLY A 291 -10.57 -3.66 21.97
C GLY A 291 -9.14 -3.55 22.27
#